data_331cad2dd5ba7ff67046fba0bf7d85f5
#
_entry.id   331cad2dd5ba7ff67046fba0bf7d85f5
#
_cell.length_a   1.000
_cell.length_b   1.000
_cell.length_c   1.000
_cell.angle_alpha   90.00
_cell.angle_beta   90.00
_cell.angle_gamma   90.00
#
_symmetry.space_group_name_H-M   'P 1'
#
loop_
_entity.id
_entity.type
_entity.pdbx_description
1 polymer ?
#
loop_
_entity_poly.entity_id
_entity_poly.type
_entity_poly.pdbx_seq_one_letter_code
_entity_poly.pdbx_strand_id
1 'polypeptide(L)'
;MIRKSSSKKSTAIKICGITKTSQARSIAELKINAIGVIGVKNSPRFVPEEECMKIFNEVEKVSSSIEKVLVIANAKLEEVKCINNRSTPPSVIQLHGNESVDYCRELKNEFPGIKIWKAFRLKAINDLENISQYEKNIDAILIDAWDEKSLGGTGNRVPIELLINKTFKAPWILAGGISAEIIPEIFSKLRPDGIDASSRLEISPGIKDIKKVASLVREIREQN
;
A
#
# COMPACT_ATOMS: atom_id res chain seq x y z
N MET A 1 4.14 41.18 -1.68
CA MET A 1 4.66 39.83 -1.43
C MET A 1 3.56 38.84 -1.80
N ILE A 2 3.66 38.21 -2.95
CA ILE A 2 2.70 37.21 -3.43
C ILE A 2 3.09 35.89 -2.76
N ARG A 3 2.26 35.40 -1.85
CA ARG A 3 2.42 34.02 -1.29
C ARG A 3 2.29 33.03 -2.45
N LYS A 4 3.39 32.33 -2.78
CA LYS A 4 3.33 31.16 -3.66
C LYS A 4 2.36 30.16 -3.04
N SER A 5 1.25 29.91 -3.71
CA SER A 5 0.34 28.82 -3.45
C SER A 5 1.13 27.51 -3.63
N SER A 6 1.56 26.88 -2.55
CA SER A 6 1.97 25.50 -2.60
C SER A 6 0.69 24.70 -2.91
N SER A 7 0.60 24.13 -4.10
CA SER A 7 -0.48 23.19 -4.42
C SER A 7 -0.45 22.09 -3.36
N LYS A 8 -1.50 21.99 -2.56
CA LYS A 8 -1.68 20.93 -1.56
C LYS A 8 -1.58 19.59 -2.31
N LYS A 9 -0.54 18.82 -2.04
CA LYS A 9 -0.36 17.49 -2.65
C LYS A 9 -1.52 16.62 -2.17
N SER A 10 -2.35 16.12 -3.08
CA SER A 10 -3.46 15.24 -2.73
C SER A 10 -2.96 13.90 -2.19
N THR A 11 -3.59 13.39 -1.14
CA THR A 11 -3.27 12.09 -0.56
C THR A 11 -3.57 10.97 -1.55
N ALA A 12 -2.57 10.14 -1.84
CA ALA A 12 -2.73 8.99 -2.74
C ALA A 12 -3.60 7.90 -2.11
N ILE A 13 -4.34 7.17 -2.95
CA ILE A 13 -5.25 6.10 -2.51
C ILE A 13 -4.76 4.77 -3.08
N LYS A 14 -4.47 3.80 -2.21
CA LYS A 14 -4.17 2.42 -2.56
C LYS A 14 -5.25 1.50 -2.01
N ILE A 15 -5.74 0.57 -2.84
CA ILE A 15 -6.64 -0.51 -2.42
C ILE A 15 -5.90 -1.84 -2.56
N CYS A 16 -5.71 -2.54 -1.44
CA CYS A 16 -4.87 -3.74 -1.36
C CYS A 16 -5.69 -5.02 -1.19
N GLY A 17 -5.10 -6.16 -1.58
CA GLY A 17 -5.72 -7.47 -1.44
C GLY A 17 -6.80 -7.75 -2.49
N ILE A 18 -6.60 -7.29 -3.71
CA ILE A 18 -7.47 -7.58 -4.85
C ILE A 18 -7.17 -8.99 -5.34
N THR A 19 -8.22 -9.80 -5.52
CA THR A 19 -8.11 -11.21 -5.93
C THR A 19 -8.86 -11.52 -7.24
N LYS A 20 -9.64 -10.58 -7.77
CA LYS A 20 -10.46 -10.78 -8.98
C LYS A 20 -10.28 -9.66 -9.98
N THR A 21 -10.17 -10.00 -11.26
CA THR A 21 -10.05 -9.06 -12.38
C THR A 21 -11.23 -8.09 -12.47
N SER A 22 -12.47 -8.58 -12.26
CA SER A 22 -13.67 -7.73 -12.27
C SER A 22 -13.62 -6.65 -11.19
N GLN A 23 -13.15 -6.99 -10.00
CA GLN A 23 -13.01 -6.01 -8.91
C GLN A 23 -11.86 -5.03 -9.19
N ALA A 24 -10.75 -5.51 -9.77
CA ALA A 24 -9.63 -4.66 -10.17
C ALA A 24 -10.10 -3.56 -11.12
N ARG A 25 -10.90 -3.92 -12.13
CA ARG A 25 -11.47 -2.98 -13.10
C ARG A 25 -12.37 -1.95 -12.42
N SER A 26 -13.38 -2.42 -11.66
CA SER A 26 -14.33 -1.51 -10.98
C SER A 26 -13.64 -0.55 -10.02
N ILE A 27 -12.57 -1.00 -9.33
CA ILE A 27 -11.81 -0.18 -8.40
C ILE A 27 -10.90 0.81 -9.16
N ALA A 28 -10.28 0.38 -10.27
CA ALA A 28 -9.48 1.26 -11.12
C ALA A 28 -10.31 2.40 -11.73
N GLU A 29 -11.56 2.13 -12.12
CA GLU A 29 -12.50 3.13 -12.63
C GLU A 29 -12.83 4.23 -11.60
N LEU A 30 -12.61 4.00 -10.31
CA LEU A 30 -12.69 5.03 -9.25
C LEU A 30 -11.51 6.01 -9.26
N LYS A 31 -10.57 5.88 -10.23
CA LYS A 31 -9.40 6.77 -10.39
C LYS A 31 -8.53 6.84 -9.14
N ILE A 32 -8.25 5.71 -8.53
CA ILE A 32 -7.30 5.56 -7.42
C ILE A 32 -5.85 5.58 -7.94
N ASN A 33 -4.88 5.62 -7.03
CA ASN A 33 -3.47 5.73 -7.38
C ASN A 33 -2.75 4.38 -7.46
N ALA A 34 -3.20 3.36 -6.70
CA ALA A 34 -2.54 2.07 -6.66
C ALA A 34 -3.49 0.90 -6.35
N ILE A 35 -3.24 -0.25 -6.95
CA ILE A 35 -3.91 -1.53 -6.64
C ILE A 35 -2.87 -2.51 -6.13
N GLY A 36 -3.15 -3.17 -4.99
CA GLY A 36 -2.29 -4.17 -4.40
C GLY A 36 -2.82 -5.60 -4.58
N VAL A 37 -1.96 -6.48 -5.07
CA VAL A 37 -2.18 -7.94 -5.15
C VAL A 37 -1.18 -8.63 -4.22
N ILE A 38 -1.64 -9.63 -3.45
CA ILE A 38 -0.82 -10.29 -2.44
C ILE A 38 -0.27 -11.60 -2.99
N GLY A 39 1.05 -11.67 -3.15
CA GLY A 39 1.81 -12.86 -3.56
C GLY A 39 2.31 -13.73 -2.40
N VAL A 40 1.81 -13.54 -1.17
CA VAL A 40 2.20 -14.29 0.03
C VAL A 40 1.29 -15.50 0.21
N LYS A 41 1.81 -16.71 0.02
CA LYS A 41 1.04 -17.96 0.00
C LYS A 41 0.15 -18.22 1.22
N ASN A 42 0.58 -17.79 2.40
CA ASN A 42 -0.16 -17.98 3.65
C ASN A 42 -1.23 -16.89 3.89
N SER A 43 -1.38 -15.95 2.99
CA SER A 43 -2.43 -14.93 3.09
C SER A 43 -3.78 -15.47 2.61
N PRO A 44 -4.89 -15.17 3.30
CA PRO A 44 -6.22 -15.49 2.79
C PRO A 44 -6.58 -14.70 1.51
N ARG A 45 -5.73 -13.74 1.11
CA ARG A 45 -5.83 -12.93 -0.11
C ARG A 45 -4.73 -13.27 -1.12
N PHE A 46 -4.12 -14.44 -0.97
CA PHE A 46 -3.09 -14.88 -1.91
C PHE A 46 -3.65 -15.01 -3.32
N VAL A 47 -2.88 -14.52 -4.29
CA VAL A 47 -3.18 -14.64 -5.71
C VAL A 47 -2.01 -15.33 -6.40
N PRO A 48 -2.24 -16.44 -7.11
CA PRO A 48 -1.21 -17.07 -7.93
C PRO A 48 -0.71 -16.12 -9.03
N GLU A 49 0.50 -16.36 -9.47
CA GLU A 49 1.20 -15.49 -10.44
C GLU A 49 0.38 -15.19 -11.70
N GLU A 50 -0.17 -16.22 -12.33
CA GLU A 50 -0.96 -16.06 -13.57
C GLU A 50 -2.19 -15.16 -13.38
N GLU A 51 -2.87 -15.31 -12.24
CA GLU A 51 -4.03 -14.48 -11.92
C GLU A 51 -3.62 -13.05 -11.55
N CYS A 52 -2.46 -12.87 -10.89
CA CYS A 52 -1.90 -11.55 -10.63
C CYS A 52 -1.68 -10.77 -11.93
N MET A 53 -1.12 -11.43 -12.95
CA MET A 53 -0.92 -10.80 -14.26
C MET A 53 -2.24 -10.42 -14.94
N LYS A 54 -3.27 -11.26 -14.85
CA LYS A 54 -4.60 -10.92 -15.40
C LYS A 54 -5.18 -9.70 -14.70
N ILE A 55 -5.02 -9.60 -13.37
CA ILE A 55 -5.46 -8.45 -12.58
C ILE A 55 -4.72 -7.19 -13.04
N PHE A 56 -3.39 -7.25 -13.16
CA PHE A 56 -2.59 -6.09 -13.58
C PHE A 56 -2.89 -5.66 -15.02
N ASN A 57 -3.15 -6.62 -15.92
CA ASN A 57 -3.60 -6.32 -17.28
C ASN A 57 -4.95 -5.58 -17.31
N GLU A 58 -5.90 -5.96 -16.46
CA GLU A 58 -7.18 -5.23 -16.37
C GLU A 58 -7.01 -3.81 -15.82
N VAL A 59 -6.12 -3.61 -14.87
CA VAL A 59 -5.78 -2.28 -14.36
C VAL A 59 -5.16 -1.42 -15.47
N GLU A 60 -4.20 -1.98 -16.21
CA GLU A 60 -3.52 -1.30 -17.33
C GLU A 60 -4.49 -0.82 -18.41
N LYS A 61 -5.49 -1.64 -18.74
CA LYS A 61 -6.54 -1.29 -19.72
C LYS A 61 -7.39 -0.10 -19.26
N VAL A 62 -7.57 0.10 -17.95
CA VAL A 62 -8.30 1.25 -17.42
C VAL A 62 -7.42 2.47 -17.37
N SER A 63 -6.22 2.35 -16.81
CA SER A 63 -5.24 3.45 -16.74
C SER A 63 -3.84 2.93 -16.43
N SER A 64 -2.88 3.27 -17.29
CA SER A 64 -1.45 3.00 -17.09
C SER A 64 -0.83 3.80 -15.93
N SER A 65 -1.50 4.85 -15.47
CA SER A 65 -1.02 5.67 -14.36
C SER A 65 -1.27 5.05 -12.97
N ILE A 66 -2.07 3.98 -12.89
CA ILE A 66 -2.34 3.28 -11.62
C ILE A 66 -1.19 2.34 -11.31
N GLU A 67 -0.57 2.52 -10.15
CA GLU A 67 0.52 1.64 -9.70
C GLU A 67 0.00 0.21 -9.45
N LYS A 68 0.68 -0.75 -10.09
CA LYS A 68 0.44 -2.18 -9.91
C LYS A 68 1.38 -2.70 -8.84
N VAL A 69 0.86 -2.90 -7.63
CA VAL A 69 1.66 -3.24 -6.44
C VAL A 69 1.60 -4.73 -6.17
N LEU A 70 2.74 -5.42 -6.29
CA LEU A 70 2.87 -6.79 -5.82
C LEU A 70 3.38 -6.80 -4.38
N VAL A 71 2.58 -7.34 -3.46
CA VAL A 71 2.96 -7.47 -2.06
C VAL A 71 3.61 -8.84 -1.84
N ILE A 72 4.85 -8.83 -1.36
CA ILE A 72 5.62 -10.04 -1.02
C ILE A 72 6.15 -9.93 0.43
N ALA A 73 6.55 -11.05 1.00
CA ALA A 73 7.15 -11.11 2.33
C ALA A 73 8.26 -12.16 2.38
N ASN A 74 9.47 -11.75 2.74
CA ASN A 74 10.66 -12.58 2.90
C ASN A 74 10.95 -13.48 1.67
N ALA A 75 10.63 -13.02 0.47
CA ALA A 75 10.92 -13.73 -0.77
C ALA A 75 12.44 -13.72 -1.05
N LYS A 76 12.94 -14.79 -1.65
CA LYS A 76 14.33 -14.81 -2.14
C LYS A 76 14.48 -13.94 -3.37
N LEU A 77 15.67 -13.37 -3.57
CA LEU A 77 15.94 -12.48 -4.71
C LEU A 77 15.65 -13.17 -6.06
N GLU A 78 15.99 -14.46 -6.17
CA GLU A 78 15.77 -15.27 -7.38
C GLU A 78 14.27 -15.41 -7.69
N GLU A 79 13.42 -15.50 -6.67
CA GLU A 79 11.96 -15.57 -6.84
C GLU A 79 11.43 -14.23 -7.37
N VAL A 80 12.03 -13.12 -6.91
CA VAL A 80 11.66 -11.78 -7.38
C VAL A 80 12.14 -11.52 -8.80
N LYS A 81 13.32 -12.05 -9.19
CA LYS A 81 13.86 -11.91 -10.56
C LYS A 81 12.91 -12.45 -11.63
N CYS A 82 12.21 -13.52 -11.34
CA CYS A 82 11.23 -14.08 -12.27
C CYS A 82 10.04 -13.13 -12.53
N ILE A 83 9.79 -12.17 -11.63
CA ILE A 83 8.68 -11.22 -11.72
C ILE A 83 8.88 -10.22 -12.88
N ASN A 84 10.12 -9.82 -13.13
CA ASN A 84 10.44 -8.79 -14.11
C ASN A 84 10.29 -9.26 -15.58
N ASN A 85 10.37 -10.56 -15.83
CA ASN A 85 10.30 -11.14 -17.18
C ASN A 85 8.84 -11.33 -17.68
N ARG A 86 7.86 -10.70 -17.04
CA ARG A 86 6.44 -10.86 -17.33
C ARG A 86 5.97 -9.83 -18.35
N SER A 87 4.91 -10.17 -19.09
CA SER A 87 4.28 -9.27 -20.05
C SER A 87 3.69 -8.00 -19.44
N THR A 88 3.26 -8.08 -18.18
CA THR A 88 2.79 -6.92 -17.39
C THR A 88 3.39 -6.98 -15.99
N PRO A 89 4.64 -6.53 -15.83
CA PRO A 89 5.29 -6.55 -14.52
C PRO A 89 4.61 -5.57 -13.56
N PRO A 90 4.74 -5.80 -12.24
CA PRO A 90 4.36 -4.79 -11.27
C PRO A 90 5.18 -3.51 -11.46
N SER A 91 4.58 -2.36 -11.23
CA SER A 91 5.32 -1.08 -11.16
C SER A 91 5.92 -0.85 -9.77
N VAL A 92 5.42 -1.59 -8.78
CA VAL A 92 5.86 -1.52 -7.37
C VAL A 92 5.98 -2.92 -6.79
N ILE A 93 7.08 -3.19 -6.10
CA ILE A 93 7.22 -4.32 -5.17
C ILE A 93 7.10 -3.79 -3.75
N GLN A 94 6.09 -4.25 -3.01
CA GLN A 94 5.92 -3.93 -1.61
C GLN A 94 6.44 -5.05 -0.73
N LEU A 95 7.46 -4.77 0.05
CA LEU A 95 8.11 -5.65 1.01
C LEU A 95 7.36 -5.61 2.35
N HIS A 96 6.67 -6.68 2.71
CA HIS A 96 5.81 -6.74 3.90
C HIS A 96 6.29 -7.74 4.96
N GLY A 97 7.52 -8.22 4.83
CA GLY A 97 8.20 -9.11 5.76
C GLY A 97 9.24 -8.40 6.62
N ASN A 98 10.31 -9.13 6.97
CA ASN A 98 11.43 -8.64 7.77
C ASN A 98 12.67 -8.39 6.90
N GLU A 99 12.46 -7.95 5.65
CA GLU A 99 13.53 -7.69 4.70
C GLU A 99 14.49 -6.64 5.25
N SER A 100 15.80 -6.89 5.11
CA SER A 100 16.86 -6.01 5.60
C SER A 100 17.05 -4.78 4.68
N VAL A 101 17.79 -3.80 5.18
CA VAL A 101 18.22 -2.63 4.39
C VAL A 101 19.04 -3.07 3.17
N ASP A 102 19.92 -4.07 3.35
CA ASP A 102 20.75 -4.60 2.28
C ASP A 102 19.92 -5.29 1.20
N TYR A 103 18.90 -6.06 1.59
CA TYR A 103 17.96 -6.65 0.65
C TYR A 103 17.20 -5.58 -0.15
N CYS A 104 16.74 -4.51 0.50
CA CYS A 104 16.09 -3.39 -0.20
C CYS A 104 17.02 -2.73 -1.21
N ARG A 105 18.29 -2.52 -0.83
CA ARG A 105 19.32 -1.96 -1.71
C ARG A 105 19.60 -2.86 -2.91
N GLU A 106 19.71 -4.16 -2.68
CA GLU A 106 19.93 -5.16 -3.72
C GLU A 106 18.79 -5.18 -4.73
N LEU A 107 17.53 -5.23 -4.26
CA LEU A 107 16.35 -5.14 -5.13
C LEU A 107 16.32 -3.84 -5.93
N LYS A 108 16.61 -2.71 -5.32
CA LYS A 108 16.61 -1.41 -6.01
C LYS A 108 17.65 -1.35 -7.12
N ASN A 109 18.81 -1.97 -6.92
CA ASN A 109 19.87 -2.07 -7.94
C ASN A 109 19.49 -3.04 -9.07
N GLU A 110 18.87 -4.17 -8.73
CA GLU A 110 18.48 -5.20 -9.70
C GLU A 110 17.30 -4.74 -10.58
N PHE A 111 16.39 -3.94 -10.01
CA PHE A 111 15.15 -3.50 -10.67
C PHE A 111 15.02 -1.97 -10.71
N PRO A 112 15.88 -1.24 -11.44
CA PRO A 112 15.89 0.22 -11.43
C PRO A 112 14.58 0.86 -11.97
N GLY A 113 13.79 0.09 -12.71
CA GLY A 113 12.48 0.51 -13.24
C GLY A 113 11.28 0.20 -12.34
N ILE A 114 11.48 -0.51 -11.21
CA ILE A 114 10.41 -0.91 -10.29
C ILE A 114 10.60 -0.17 -8.96
N LYS A 115 9.53 0.44 -8.45
CA LYS A 115 9.55 1.09 -7.14
C LYS A 115 9.56 0.06 -6.01
N ILE A 116 10.35 0.30 -4.98
CA ILE A 116 10.42 -0.54 -3.78
C ILE A 116 9.72 0.20 -2.64
N TRP A 117 8.62 -0.34 -2.16
CA TRP A 117 7.94 0.13 -0.95
C TRP A 117 8.23 -0.84 0.20
N LYS A 118 8.52 -0.31 1.39
CA LYS A 118 8.76 -1.14 2.59
C LYS A 118 7.69 -0.91 3.62
N ALA A 119 7.02 -1.99 4.02
CA ALA A 119 6.05 -1.96 5.11
C ALA A 119 6.75 -2.17 6.45
N PHE A 120 6.35 -1.35 7.43
CA PHE A 120 6.77 -1.41 8.83
C PHE A 120 5.53 -1.61 9.69
N ARG A 121 5.56 -2.66 10.49
CA ARG A 121 4.51 -2.95 11.47
C ARG A 121 4.80 -2.17 12.74
N LEU A 122 3.89 -1.28 13.10
CA LEU A 122 4.06 -0.41 14.24
C LEU A 122 3.39 -1.00 15.47
N LYS A 123 4.18 -1.42 16.45
CA LYS A 123 3.74 -1.86 17.78
C LYS A 123 4.06 -0.83 18.85
N ALA A 124 5.23 -0.21 18.75
CA ALA A 124 5.76 0.74 19.69
C ALA A 124 6.54 1.86 19.00
N ILE A 125 6.86 2.91 19.73
CA ILE A 125 7.60 4.07 19.20
C ILE A 125 8.98 3.67 18.66
N ASN A 126 9.63 2.68 19.26
CA ASN A 126 10.96 2.21 18.86
C ASN A 126 10.96 1.58 17.46
N ASP A 127 9.81 1.09 16.98
CA ASP A 127 9.70 0.54 15.61
C ASP A 127 9.93 1.62 14.54
N LEU A 128 9.72 2.90 14.90
CA LEU A 128 9.94 4.03 14.00
C LEU A 128 11.42 4.43 13.87
N GLU A 129 12.26 4.11 14.87
CA GLU A 129 13.66 4.54 14.92
C GLU A 129 14.49 3.93 13.78
N ASN A 130 14.15 2.70 13.39
CA ASN A 130 14.85 1.97 12.36
C ASN A 130 14.47 2.38 10.92
N ILE A 131 13.36 3.10 10.72
CA ILE A 131 12.85 3.45 9.39
C ILE A 131 13.86 4.29 8.61
N SER A 132 14.56 5.21 9.27
CA SER A 132 15.51 6.11 8.64
C SER A 132 16.66 5.41 7.88
N GLN A 133 17.02 4.19 8.30
CA GLN A 133 18.06 3.38 7.65
C GLN A 133 17.65 2.89 6.27
N TYR A 134 16.34 2.71 6.04
CA TYR A 134 15.77 2.20 4.80
C TYR A 134 15.56 3.29 3.75
N GLU A 135 15.33 4.55 4.15
CA GLU A 135 14.83 5.62 3.29
C GLU A 135 15.65 5.88 2.01
N LYS A 136 16.97 5.58 2.02
CA LYS A 136 17.81 5.71 0.83
C LYS A 136 17.60 4.59 -0.19
N ASN A 137 17.06 3.46 0.24
CA ASN A 137 16.95 2.23 -0.54
C ASN A 137 15.49 1.86 -0.88
N ILE A 138 14.54 2.73 -0.57
CA ILE A 138 13.11 2.54 -0.82
C ILE A 138 12.50 3.79 -1.44
N ASP A 139 11.37 3.65 -2.11
CA ASP A 139 10.66 4.75 -2.77
C ASP A 139 9.43 5.22 -1.98
N ALA A 140 8.93 4.39 -1.05
CA ALA A 140 7.93 4.79 -0.06
C ALA A 140 7.97 3.90 1.19
N ILE A 141 7.54 4.48 2.29
CA ILE A 141 7.31 3.83 3.58
C ILE A 141 5.82 3.50 3.66
N LEU A 142 5.47 2.26 4.03
CA LEU A 142 4.12 1.92 4.43
C LEU A 142 4.10 1.61 5.92
N ILE A 143 3.29 2.32 6.69
CA ILE A 143 3.14 2.11 8.13
C ILE A 143 1.83 1.36 8.34
N ASP A 144 1.94 0.09 8.77
CA ASP A 144 0.81 -0.80 9.02
C ASP A 144 0.60 -0.99 10.51
N ALA A 145 -0.62 -0.78 10.98
CA ALA A 145 -0.99 -1.07 12.35
C ALA A 145 -0.87 -2.57 12.58
N TRP A 146 -0.11 -2.94 13.57
CA TRP A 146 -0.05 -4.30 14.04
C TRP A 146 -1.02 -4.50 15.19
N ASP A 147 -1.93 -5.48 15.07
CA ASP A 147 -2.69 -6.03 16.18
C ASP A 147 -2.32 -7.51 16.35
N GLU A 148 -1.75 -7.82 17.49
CA GLU A 148 -1.29 -9.18 17.83
C GLU A 148 -2.47 -10.16 18.01
N LYS A 149 -3.69 -9.65 18.27
CA LYS A 149 -4.89 -10.45 18.56
C LYS A 149 -5.77 -10.68 17.35
N SER A 150 -5.49 -10.06 16.23
CA SER A 150 -6.31 -10.22 15.01
C SER A 150 -5.54 -10.73 13.82
N LEU A 151 -5.57 -12.03 13.64
CA LEU A 151 -5.52 -12.64 12.31
C LEU A 151 -6.73 -12.26 11.46
N GLY A 152 -7.43 -11.18 11.81
CA GLY A 152 -8.53 -10.60 11.06
C GLY A 152 -9.61 -9.95 11.94
N GLY A 153 -9.68 -8.64 11.91
CA GLY A 153 -10.96 -7.98 12.14
C GLY A 153 -11.30 -7.42 13.51
N THR A 154 -10.38 -7.26 14.47
CA THR A 154 -10.69 -6.69 15.80
C THR A 154 -10.70 -5.16 15.87
N GLY A 155 -10.33 -4.47 14.79
CA GLY A 155 -10.49 -3.00 14.72
C GLY A 155 -9.51 -2.19 15.56
N ASN A 156 -8.44 -2.78 16.08
CA ASN A 156 -7.39 -2.00 16.72
C ASN A 156 -6.66 -1.20 15.62
N ARG A 157 -6.60 0.11 15.85
CA ARG A 157 -6.05 1.09 14.92
C ARG A 157 -4.56 1.26 15.18
N VAL A 158 -3.82 1.75 14.18
CA VAL A 158 -2.51 2.37 14.43
C VAL A 158 -2.69 3.32 15.59
N PRO A 159 -1.82 3.29 16.60
CA PRO A 159 -1.75 4.37 17.55
C PRO A 159 -1.31 5.63 16.79
N ILE A 160 -2.28 6.36 16.25
CA ILE A 160 -2.08 7.58 15.43
C ILE A 160 -1.17 8.55 16.20
N GLU A 161 -1.28 8.53 17.52
CA GLU A 161 -0.51 9.34 18.45
C GLU A 161 1.00 9.13 18.30
N LEU A 162 1.45 7.93 17.95
CA LEU A 162 2.87 7.64 17.72
C LEU A 162 3.42 8.29 16.44
N LEU A 163 2.54 8.66 15.52
CA LEU A 163 2.89 9.28 14.24
C LEU A 163 2.77 10.81 14.26
N ILE A 164 2.16 11.40 15.29
CA ILE A 164 2.05 12.86 15.42
C ILE A 164 3.47 13.46 15.48
N ASN A 165 3.71 14.48 14.68
CA ASN A 165 5.00 15.17 14.55
C ASN A 165 6.16 14.30 14.01
N LYS A 166 5.90 13.10 13.50
CA LYS A 166 6.93 12.33 12.79
C LYS A 166 7.05 12.84 11.36
N THR A 167 8.29 12.93 10.91
CA THR A 167 8.65 13.33 9.55
C THR A 167 9.53 12.25 8.92
N PHE A 168 9.24 11.91 7.69
CA PHE A 168 10.00 10.95 6.89
C PHE A 168 10.56 11.68 5.66
N LYS A 169 11.72 11.25 5.18
CA LYS A 169 12.31 11.79 3.94
C LYS A 169 11.63 11.18 2.71
N ALA A 170 11.31 9.89 2.78
CA ALA A 170 10.55 9.21 1.75
C ALA A 170 9.04 9.44 1.95
N PRO A 171 8.24 9.44 0.87
CA PRO A 171 6.78 9.45 0.97
C PRO A 171 6.29 8.32 1.87
N TRP A 172 5.26 8.58 2.69
CA TRP A 172 4.74 7.59 3.60
C TRP A 172 3.24 7.35 3.44
N ILE A 173 2.84 6.11 3.57
CA ILE A 173 1.49 5.59 3.35
C ILE A 173 1.00 5.01 4.68
N LEU A 174 -0.17 5.43 5.12
CA LEU A 174 -0.82 4.89 6.32
C LEU A 174 -1.71 3.72 5.94
N ALA A 175 -1.51 2.58 6.61
CA ALA A 175 -2.32 1.37 6.50
C ALA A 175 -2.83 0.92 7.87
N GLY A 176 -3.63 -0.15 7.89
CA GLY A 176 -4.16 -0.75 9.12
C GLY A 176 -5.53 -0.24 9.53
N GLY A 177 -6.55 -1.08 9.40
CA GLY A 177 -7.91 -0.77 9.83
C GLY A 177 -8.62 0.38 9.13
N ILE A 178 -8.14 0.82 7.97
CA ILE A 178 -8.64 2.00 7.26
C ILE A 178 -10.04 1.76 6.67
N SER A 179 -10.96 2.70 6.97
CA SER A 179 -12.30 2.80 6.39
C SER A 179 -12.71 4.26 6.25
N ALA A 180 -13.82 4.55 5.55
CA ALA A 180 -14.26 5.93 5.32
C ALA A 180 -14.52 6.70 6.63
N GLU A 181 -15.09 6.02 7.62
CA GLU A 181 -15.50 6.60 8.89
C GLU A 181 -14.34 7.17 9.72
N ILE A 182 -13.12 6.64 9.54
CA ILE A 182 -11.96 7.08 10.33
C ILE A 182 -11.09 8.13 9.63
N ILE A 183 -11.34 8.40 8.35
CA ILE A 183 -10.54 9.38 7.59
C ILE A 183 -10.58 10.78 8.20
N PRO A 184 -11.74 11.33 8.65
CA PRO A 184 -11.78 12.64 9.30
C PRO A 184 -10.88 12.72 10.55
N GLU A 185 -10.89 11.66 11.39
CA GLU A 185 -10.04 11.58 12.56
C GLU A 185 -8.55 11.55 12.16
N ILE A 186 -8.17 10.70 11.20
CA ILE A 186 -6.80 10.62 10.70
C ILE A 186 -6.34 11.99 10.20
N PHE A 187 -7.10 12.62 9.32
CA PHE A 187 -6.70 13.87 8.69
C PHE A 187 -6.79 15.09 9.62
N SER A 188 -7.44 14.98 10.76
CA SER A 188 -7.36 16.01 11.80
C SER A 188 -6.00 16.04 12.51
N LYS A 189 -5.29 14.91 12.54
CA LYS A 189 -4.03 14.73 13.30
C LYS A 189 -2.82 14.49 12.40
N LEU A 190 -3.00 13.84 11.25
CA LEU A 190 -1.93 13.38 10.36
C LEU A 190 -2.16 13.83 8.92
N ARG A 191 -1.06 13.93 8.15
CA ARG A 191 -1.08 14.19 6.71
C ARG A 191 -0.17 13.18 5.99
N PRO A 192 -0.59 11.91 5.85
CA PRO A 192 0.16 10.95 5.07
C PRO A 192 0.16 11.30 3.58
N ASP A 193 1.21 10.93 2.86
CA ASP A 193 1.26 11.06 1.40
C ASP A 193 0.30 10.11 0.70
N GLY A 194 -0.08 9.01 1.38
CA GLY A 194 -1.05 8.03 0.88
C GLY A 194 -1.79 7.29 1.98
N ILE A 195 -2.92 6.70 1.60
CA ILE A 195 -3.73 5.79 2.42
C ILE A 195 -3.79 4.44 1.73
N ASP A 196 -3.53 3.35 2.47
CA ASP A 196 -3.68 1.97 2.02
C ASP A 196 -4.80 1.26 2.79
N ALA A 197 -5.82 0.79 2.10
CA ALA A 197 -6.96 0.12 2.71
C ALA A 197 -7.18 -1.28 2.13
N SER A 198 -7.55 -2.23 2.99
CA SER A 198 -7.77 -3.62 2.58
C SER A 198 -8.98 -4.25 3.28
N SER A 199 -8.81 -4.86 4.45
CA SER A 199 -9.79 -5.73 5.10
C SER A 199 -11.12 -5.05 5.47
N ARG A 200 -11.10 -3.77 5.86
CA ARG A 200 -12.32 -3.03 6.20
C ARG A 200 -13.23 -2.75 5.02
N LEU A 201 -12.70 -2.88 3.81
CA LEU A 201 -13.43 -2.71 2.55
C LEU A 201 -13.94 -4.03 1.98
N GLU A 202 -13.94 -5.12 2.76
CA GLU A 202 -14.30 -6.44 2.29
C GLU A 202 -15.69 -6.90 2.78
N ILE A 203 -16.31 -7.76 1.97
CA ILE A 203 -17.47 -8.58 2.34
C ILE A 203 -16.97 -9.87 3.00
N SER A 204 -15.90 -10.44 2.43
CA SER A 204 -15.15 -11.59 2.94
C SER A 204 -13.69 -11.46 2.48
N PRO A 205 -12.72 -12.17 3.10
CA PRO A 205 -11.31 -12.05 2.73
C PRO A 205 -11.08 -12.17 1.21
N GLY A 206 -10.49 -11.14 0.61
CA GLY A 206 -10.22 -11.05 -0.84
C GLY A 206 -11.42 -10.60 -1.69
N ILE A 207 -12.60 -10.40 -1.14
CA ILE A 207 -13.79 -9.91 -1.87
C ILE A 207 -14.16 -8.51 -1.39
N LYS A 208 -13.87 -7.51 -2.22
CA LYS A 208 -14.14 -6.11 -1.89
C LYS A 208 -15.61 -5.75 -2.02
N ASP A 209 -16.12 -4.97 -1.10
CA ASP A 209 -17.36 -4.23 -1.23
C ASP A 209 -17.09 -2.93 -1.98
N ILE A 210 -17.51 -2.86 -3.23
CA ILE A 210 -17.25 -1.69 -4.10
C ILE A 210 -17.90 -0.42 -3.54
N LYS A 211 -19.03 -0.53 -2.81
CA LYS A 211 -19.66 0.64 -2.17
C LYS A 211 -18.79 1.19 -1.05
N LYS A 212 -18.19 0.34 -0.22
CA LYS A 212 -17.24 0.76 0.82
C LYS A 212 -15.99 1.38 0.20
N VAL A 213 -15.46 0.81 -0.89
CA VAL A 213 -14.32 1.38 -1.63
C VAL A 213 -14.67 2.78 -2.14
N ALA A 214 -15.83 2.93 -2.80
CA ALA A 214 -16.26 4.22 -3.33
C ALA A 214 -16.47 5.26 -2.23
N SER A 215 -17.05 4.86 -1.08
CA SER A 215 -17.19 5.75 0.09
C SER A 215 -15.85 6.21 0.63
N LEU A 216 -14.86 5.32 0.76
CA LEU A 216 -13.51 5.69 1.19
C LEU A 216 -12.85 6.68 0.22
N VAL A 217 -12.92 6.39 -1.08
CA VAL A 217 -12.34 7.26 -2.12
C VAL A 217 -12.95 8.66 -2.08
N ARG A 218 -14.28 8.75 -1.92
CA ARG A 218 -14.98 10.03 -1.80
C ARG A 218 -14.52 10.77 -0.56
N GLU A 219 -14.52 10.13 0.61
CA GLU A 219 -14.14 10.75 1.88
C GLU A 219 -12.72 11.31 1.85
N ILE A 220 -11.74 10.54 1.33
CA ILE A 220 -10.36 11.03 1.20
C ILE A 220 -10.30 12.27 0.29
N ARG A 221 -11.07 12.31 -0.79
CA ARG A 221 -11.06 13.46 -1.73
C ARG A 221 -11.70 14.70 -1.16
N GLU A 222 -12.75 14.56 -0.36
CA GLU A 222 -13.42 15.66 0.31
C GLU A 222 -12.56 16.32 1.40
N GLN A 223 -11.63 15.54 2.00
CA GLN A 223 -10.73 16.01 3.06
C GLN A 223 -9.37 16.58 2.52
N ASN A 224 -9.06 16.40 1.22
CA ASN A 224 -7.86 16.95 0.58
C ASN A 224 -8.07 18.42 0.18
#